data_6db35489e160be36448cbee03933ceef
#
_entry.id   6db35489e160be36448cbee03933ceef
#
_cell.length_a   1.000
_cell.length_b   1.000
_cell.length_c   1.000
_cell.angle_alpha   90.00
_cell.angle_beta   90.00
_cell.angle_gamma   90.00
#
_symmetry.space_group_name_H-M   'P 1'
#
loop_
_entity.id
_entity.type
_entity.pdbx_description
1 polymer ?
#
loop_
_entity_poly.entity_id
_entity_poly.type
_entity_poly.pdbx_seq_one_letter_code
_entity_poly.pdbx_strand_id
1 'polypeptide(L)'
;MIKPLDQVYEAHHSMVFRTAYRITGNAADAEDVLQTVFLRIVRANPEMDNPESYLRRSAVNAALDVVRARHESDTLEPERMAASGSCTELRELRDQLRRALSKLPPRTAEMFAMRVFEGYSNPEIAKLLGISQVVVAVTLHRTRRKLQKEMR
;
A
#
# COMPACT_ATOMS: atom_id res chain seq x y z
N MET A 1 -21.01 -16.87 -9.82
CA MET A 1 -21.97 -15.76 -9.83
C MET A 1 -21.24 -14.46 -9.52
N ILE A 2 -21.23 -13.53 -10.45
CA ILE A 2 -20.58 -12.24 -10.26
C ILE A 2 -21.49 -11.39 -9.37
N LYS A 3 -20.97 -10.96 -8.22
CA LYS A 3 -21.72 -10.06 -7.35
C LYS A 3 -21.88 -8.71 -8.04
N PRO A 4 -23.05 -8.08 -7.98
CA PRO A 4 -23.20 -6.71 -8.48
C PRO A 4 -22.16 -5.80 -7.85
N LEU A 5 -21.65 -4.86 -8.63
CA LEU A 5 -20.64 -3.92 -8.18
C LEU A 5 -21.07 -3.17 -6.93
N ASP A 6 -22.33 -2.83 -6.81
CA ASP A 6 -22.88 -2.14 -5.63
C ASP A 6 -22.64 -2.94 -4.35
N GLN A 7 -22.87 -4.25 -4.39
CA GLN A 7 -22.68 -5.12 -3.24
C GLN A 7 -21.22 -5.25 -2.88
N VAL A 8 -20.34 -5.33 -3.88
CA VAL A 8 -18.89 -5.39 -3.66
C VAL A 8 -18.40 -4.08 -3.03
N TYR A 9 -18.85 -2.96 -3.52
CA TYR A 9 -18.50 -1.65 -2.97
C TYR A 9 -18.98 -1.54 -1.51
N GLU A 10 -20.25 -1.84 -1.25
CA GLU A 10 -20.82 -1.78 0.09
C GLU A 10 -20.05 -2.65 1.10
N ALA A 11 -19.68 -3.86 0.66
CA ALA A 11 -19.01 -4.82 1.53
C ALA A 11 -17.55 -4.46 1.80
N HIS A 12 -16.87 -3.81 0.86
CA HIS A 12 -15.41 -3.71 0.90
C HIS A 12 -14.82 -2.30 0.84
N HIS A 13 -15.62 -1.26 0.58
CA HIS A 13 -15.06 0.10 0.43
C HIS A 13 -14.33 0.59 1.68
N SER A 14 -14.83 0.28 2.85
CA SER A 14 -14.18 0.68 4.11
C SER A 14 -12.81 0.05 4.27
N MET A 15 -12.69 -1.24 3.93
CA MET A 15 -11.42 -1.95 3.99
C MET A 15 -10.42 -1.35 3.00
N VAL A 16 -10.87 -1.08 1.78
CA VAL A 16 -10.01 -0.47 0.74
C VAL A 16 -9.51 0.90 1.20
N PHE A 17 -10.40 1.73 1.74
CA PHE A 17 -10.03 3.04 2.26
C PHE A 17 -8.99 2.92 3.39
N ARG A 18 -9.24 2.03 4.36
CA ARG A 18 -8.33 1.88 5.51
C ARG A 18 -6.95 1.39 5.07
N THR A 19 -6.90 0.42 4.15
CA THR A 19 -5.64 -0.07 3.58
C THR A 19 -4.87 1.07 2.91
N ALA A 20 -5.56 1.83 2.08
CA ALA A 20 -4.96 2.98 1.39
C ALA A 20 -4.47 4.03 2.38
N TYR A 21 -5.25 4.31 3.41
CA TYR A 21 -4.89 5.30 4.42
C TYR A 21 -3.64 4.91 5.20
N ARG A 22 -3.52 3.63 5.57
CA ARG A 22 -2.32 3.16 6.28
C ARG A 22 -1.06 3.40 5.48
N ILE A 23 -1.13 3.22 4.18
CA ILE A 23 0.04 3.35 3.31
C ILE A 23 0.30 4.81 2.94
N THR A 24 -0.72 5.57 2.56
CA THR A 24 -0.56 6.95 2.12
C THR A 24 -0.47 7.97 3.26
N GLY A 25 -1.13 7.67 4.38
CA GLY A 25 -1.18 8.57 5.53
C GLY A 25 -1.99 9.84 5.32
N ASN A 26 -2.83 9.88 4.30
CA ASN A 26 -3.55 11.07 3.90
C ASN A 26 -4.94 10.67 3.40
N ALA A 27 -5.98 11.32 3.96
CA ALA A 27 -7.36 10.97 3.64
C ALA A 27 -7.72 11.25 2.18
N ALA A 28 -7.22 12.35 1.62
CA ALA A 28 -7.49 12.68 0.23
C ALA A 28 -6.88 11.66 -0.73
N ASP A 29 -5.65 11.23 -0.44
CA ASP A 29 -4.99 10.19 -1.24
C ASP A 29 -5.68 8.84 -1.11
N ALA A 30 -6.12 8.50 0.11
CA ALA A 30 -6.87 7.26 0.33
C ALA A 30 -8.18 7.24 -0.44
N GLU A 31 -8.85 8.38 -0.51
CA GLU A 31 -10.07 8.54 -1.32
C GLU A 31 -9.78 8.33 -2.80
N ASP A 32 -8.70 8.90 -3.30
CA ASP A 32 -8.28 8.72 -4.70
C ASP A 32 -7.97 7.25 -5.00
N VAL A 33 -7.31 6.55 -4.08
CA VAL A 33 -7.04 5.13 -4.22
C VAL A 33 -8.35 4.34 -4.28
N LEU A 34 -9.29 4.66 -3.38
CA LEU A 34 -10.60 4.00 -3.36
C LEU A 34 -11.29 4.13 -4.71
N GLN A 35 -11.34 5.34 -5.25
CA GLN A 35 -11.93 5.59 -6.55
C GLN A 35 -11.20 4.84 -7.67
N THR A 36 -9.88 4.89 -7.65
CA THR A 36 -9.05 4.22 -8.67
C THR A 36 -9.31 2.72 -8.70
N VAL A 37 -9.34 2.08 -7.52
CA VAL A 37 -9.55 0.64 -7.42
C VAL A 37 -10.91 0.25 -8.00
N PHE A 38 -11.97 0.95 -7.61
CA PHE A 38 -13.31 0.60 -8.07
C PHE A 38 -13.55 0.97 -9.53
N LEU A 39 -12.94 2.05 -10.04
CA LEU A 39 -12.99 2.37 -11.48
C LEU A 39 -12.32 1.27 -12.32
N ARG A 40 -11.20 0.74 -11.87
CA ARG A 40 -10.54 -0.37 -12.56
C ARG A 40 -11.43 -1.60 -12.62
N ILE A 41 -12.16 -1.88 -11.54
CA ILE A 41 -13.10 -3.01 -11.50
C ILE A 41 -14.23 -2.79 -12.50
N VAL A 42 -14.79 -1.60 -12.56
CA VAL A 42 -15.85 -1.27 -13.52
C VAL A 42 -15.38 -1.49 -14.97
N ARG A 43 -14.14 -1.06 -15.27
CA ARG A 43 -13.60 -1.16 -16.62
C ARG A 43 -13.18 -2.57 -17.01
N ALA A 44 -12.52 -3.28 -16.10
CA ALA A 44 -11.95 -4.59 -16.39
C ALA A 44 -12.92 -5.73 -16.10
N ASN A 45 -13.88 -5.51 -15.22
CA ASN A 45 -14.84 -6.51 -14.76
C ASN A 45 -14.16 -7.86 -14.47
N PRO A 46 -13.15 -7.89 -13.57
CA PRO A 46 -12.37 -9.10 -13.34
C PRO A 46 -13.19 -10.18 -12.62
N GLU A 47 -12.86 -11.43 -12.87
CA GLU A 47 -13.38 -12.51 -12.06
C GLU A 47 -12.62 -12.54 -10.74
N MET A 48 -13.36 -12.47 -9.63
CA MET A 48 -12.78 -12.44 -8.30
C MET A 48 -13.30 -13.61 -7.50
N ASP A 49 -12.46 -14.64 -7.32
CA ASP A 49 -12.79 -15.77 -6.45
C ASP A 49 -12.89 -15.33 -4.99
N ASN A 50 -11.99 -14.44 -4.59
CA ASN A 50 -12.00 -13.83 -3.26
C ASN A 50 -11.91 -12.31 -3.42
N PRO A 51 -13.07 -11.63 -3.43
CA PRO A 51 -13.08 -10.17 -3.62
C PRO A 51 -12.26 -9.41 -2.58
N GLU A 52 -12.29 -9.84 -1.31
CA GLU A 52 -11.52 -9.18 -0.26
C GLU A 52 -10.02 -9.18 -0.56
N SER A 53 -9.46 -10.35 -0.88
CA SER A 53 -8.04 -10.48 -1.22
C SER A 53 -7.66 -9.66 -2.43
N TYR A 54 -8.48 -9.74 -3.47
CA TYR A 54 -8.25 -9.00 -4.71
C TYR A 54 -8.23 -7.49 -4.45
N LEU A 55 -9.24 -6.99 -3.74
CA LEU A 55 -9.38 -5.57 -3.46
C LEU A 55 -8.28 -5.08 -2.54
N ARG A 56 -7.90 -5.87 -1.54
CA ARG A 56 -6.84 -5.49 -0.62
C ARG A 56 -5.50 -5.35 -1.36
N ARG A 57 -5.19 -6.30 -2.21
CA ARG A 57 -3.98 -6.24 -3.03
C ARG A 57 -4.01 -5.05 -3.99
N SER A 58 -5.15 -4.82 -4.63
CA SER A 58 -5.34 -3.67 -5.53
C SER A 58 -5.16 -2.35 -4.78
N ALA A 59 -5.69 -2.25 -3.57
CA ALA A 59 -5.54 -1.07 -2.73
C ALA A 59 -4.08 -0.84 -2.34
N VAL A 60 -3.36 -1.90 -1.96
CA VAL A 60 -1.93 -1.80 -1.62
C VAL A 60 -1.15 -1.27 -2.81
N ASN A 61 -1.34 -1.84 -3.98
CA ASN A 61 -0.59 -1.45 -5.16
C ASN A 61 -0.92 -0.02 -5.62
N ALA A 62 -2.20 0.34 -5.62
CA ALA A 62 -2.61 1.70 -5.97
C ALA A 62 -2.09 2.73 -4.97
N ALA A 63 -2.10 2.41 -3.68
CA ALA A 63 -1.55 3.28 -2.64
C ALA A 63 -0.05 3.46 -2.80
N LEU A 64 0.68 2.40 -3.13
CA LEU A 64 2.12 2.50 -3.37
C LEU A 64 2.43 3.37 -4.60
N ASP A 65 1.59 3.30 -5.63
CA ASP A 65 1.73 4.19 -6.80
C ASP A 65 1.57 5.66 -6.40
N VAL A 66 0.60 5.95 -5.53
CA VAL A 66 0.40 7.31 -5.01
C VAL A 66 1.62 7.77 -4.22
N VAL A 67 2.17 6.90 -3.36
CA VAL A 67 3.36 7.22 -2.57
C VAL A 67 4.55 7.55 -3.49
N ARG A 68 4.74 6.77 -4.55
CA ARG A 68 5.80 7.04 -5.53
C ARG A 68 5.61 8.39 -6.23
N ALA A 69 4.39 8.67 -6.68
CA ALA A 69 4.08 9.91 -7.36
C ALA A 69 4.30 11.12 -6.44
N ARG A 70 3.91 11.02 -5.17
CA ARG A 70 4.13 12.08 -4.21
C ARG A 70 5.61 12.31 -3.92
N HIS A 71 6.38 11.24 -3.81
CA HIS A 71 7.82 11.35 -3.59
C HIS A 71 8.50 12.09 -4.75
N GLU A 72 8.12 11.80 -5.97
CA GLU A 72 8.62 12.49 -7.15
C GLU A 72 8.26 13.98 -7.12
N SER A 73 7.03 14.31 -6.73
CA SER A 73 6.58 15.70 -6.57
C SER A 73 7.32 16.42 -5.45
N ASP A 74 7.53 15.75 -4.33
CA ASP A 74 8.17 16.33 -3.14
C ASP A 74 9.64 16.66 -3.37
N THR A 75 10.30 16.05 -4.33
CA THR A 75 11.66 16.44 -4.73
C THR A 75 11.67 17.80 -5.39
N LEU A 76 10.53 18.27 -5.89
CA LEU A 76 10.36 19.58 -6.52
C LEU A 76 9.88 20.64 -5.54
N GLU A 77 9.26 20.24 -4.42
CA GLU A 77 8.76 21.15 -3.38
C GLU A 77 9.27 20.68 -2.02
N PRO A 78 10.46 21.14 -1.60
CA PRO A 78 11.07 20.66 -0.36
C PRO A 78 10.40 21.14 0.92
N GLU A 79 9.47 22.08 0.86
CA GLU A 79 8.85 22.61 2.06
C GLU A 79 7.41 22.18 2.22
N ARG A 80 7.23 21.07 2.92
CA ARG A 80 5.96 20.81 3.56
C ARG A 80 6.04 21.28 4.99
N MET A 81 5.23 22.26 5.29
CA MET A 81 5.05 22.67 6.68
C MET A 81 4.49 21.50 7.46
N ALA A 82 5.29 20.97 8.35
CA ALA A 82 4.80 20.00 9.31
C ALA A 82 3.72 20.67 10.14
N ALA A 83 2.54 20.05 10.21
CA ALA A 83 1.53 20.51 11.15
C ALA A 83 2.12 20.46 12.55
N SER A 84 2.07 21.55 13.26
CA SER A 84 2.56 21.63 14.63
C SER A 84 1.76 20.67 15.51
N GLY A 85 2.43 19.79 16.21
CA GLY A 85 1.80 18.87 17.13
C GLY A 85 2.78 17.93 17.78
N SER A 86 2.35 17.30 18.87
CA SER A 86 3.15 16.40 19.67
C SER A 86 3.55 15.11 18.93
N CYS A 87 3.10 14.93 17.70
CA CYS A 87 3.36 13.74 16.89
C CYS A 87 4.34 13.99 15.73
N THR A 88 5.10 15.08 15.79
CA THR A 88 5.99 15.47 14.70
C THR A 88 7.06 14.42 14.41
N GLU A 89 7.68 13.88 15.46
CA GLU A 89 8.72 12.85 15.29
C GLU A 89 8.16 11.57 14.65
N LEU A 90 7.00 11.14 15.09
CA LEU A 90 6.34 9.95 14.54
C LEU A 90 5.92 10.18 13.10
N ARG A 91 5.42 11.37 12.81
CA ARG A 91 5.06 11.77 11.45
C ARG A 91 6.27 11.79 10.53
N GLU A 92 7.38 12.33 10.99
CA GLU A 92 8.64 12.34 10.25
C GLU A 92 9.13 10.94 9.95
N LEU A 93 9.05 10.04 10.94
CA LEU A 93 9.42 8.64 10.76
C LEU A 93 8.55 7.95 9.70
N ARG A 94 7.25 8.19 9.73
CA ARG A 94 6.32 7.66 8.75
C ARG A 94 6.61 8.20 7.35
N ASP A 95 6.92 9.48 7.25
CA ASP A 95 7.28 10.10 5.96
C ASP A 95 8.58 9.53 5.41
N GLN A 96 9.58 9.32 6.28
CA GLN A 96 10.83 8.69 5.91
C GLN A 96 10.59 7.26 5.40
N LEU A 97 9.71 6.52 6.08
CA LEU A 97 9.35 5.16 5.66
C LEU A 97 8.70 5.18 4.27
N ARG A 98 7.79 6.11 4.03
CA ARG A 98 7.14 6.24 2.72
C ARG A 98 8.14 6.58 1.62
N ARG A 99 9.07 7.49 1.89
CA ARG A 99 10.14 7.81 0.93
C ARG A 99 10.99 6.59 0.60
N ALA A 100 11.34 5.83 1.63
CA ALA A 100 12.13 4.63 1.44
C ALA A 100 11.35 3.58 0.64
N LEU A 101 10.06 3.41 0.94
CA LEU A 101 9.18 2.52 0.19
C LEU A 101 9.09 2.91 -1.29
N SER A 102 9.05 4.22 -1.57
CA SER A 102 8.91 4.71 -2.94
C SER A 102 10.12 4.35 -3.82
N LYS A 103 11.25 4.05 -3.23
CA LYS A 103 12.48 3.67 -3.93
C LYS A 103 12.61 2.18 -4.16
N LEU A 104 11.76 1.36 -3.53
CA LEU A 104 11.82 -0.08 -3.67
C LEU A 104 11.21 -0.51 -5.02
N PRO A 105 11.68 -1.64 -5.59
CA PRO A 105 11.00 -2.24 -6.73
C PRO A 105 9.53 -2.52 -6.38
N PRO A 106 8.62 -2.43 -7.35
CA PRO A 106 7.19 -2.56 -7.06
C PRO A 106 6.81 -3.83 -6.31
N ARG A 107 7.34 -4.96 -6.70
CA ARG A 107 7.01 -6.24 -6.07
C ARG A 107 7.55 -6.32 -4.64
N THR A 108 8.74 -5.81 -4.41
CA THR A 108 9.34 -5.75 -3.07
C THR A 108 8.53 -4.83 -2.17
N ALA A 109 8.13 -3.67 -2.68
CA ALA A 109 7.28 -2.74 -1.93
C ALA A 109 5.93 -3.37 -1.59
N GLU A 110 5.34 -4.10 -2.52
CA GLU A 110 4.09 -4.82 -2.29
C GLU A 110 4.23 -5.83 -1.15
N MET A 111 5.27 -6.67 -1.18
CA MET A 111 5.52 -7.65 -0.11
C MET A 111 5.68 -6.98 1.24
N PHE A 112 6.47 -5.93 1.29
CA PHE A 112 6.74 -5.21 2.53
C PHE A 112 5.45 -4.57 3.07
N ALA A 113 4.66 -3.93 2.20
CA ALA A 113 3.41 -3.31 2.61
C ALA A 113 2.41 -4.35 3.13
N MET A 114 2.30 -5.48 2.48
CA MET A 114 1.44 -6.58 2.94
C MET A 114 1.84 -7.06 4.33
N ARG A 115 3.13 -7.21 4.58
CA ARG A 115 3.64 -7.71 5.85
C ARG A 115 3.48 -6.69 6.97
N VAL A 116 3.84 -5.45 6.71
CA VAL A 116 3.96 -4.41 7.75
C VAL A 116 2.64 -3.66 7.96
N PHE A 117 1.98 -3.28 6.87
CA PHE A 117 0.76 -2.48 6.98
C PHE A 117 -0.49 -3.34 7.08
N GLU A 118 -0.54 -4.48 6.39
CA GLU A 118 -1.74 -5.33 6.35
C GLU A 118 -1.65 -6.55 7.24
N GLY A 119 -0.49 -6.82 7.83
CA GLY A 119 -0.32 -7.90 8.78
C GLY A 119 -0.37 -9.31 8.19
N TYR A 120 -0.12 -9.46 6.90
CA TYR A 120 -0.06 -10.78 6.29
C TYR A 120 1.17 -11.55 6.75
N SER A 121 1.00 -12.85 6.95
CA SER A 121 2.12 -13.73 7.26
C SER A 121 2.92 -14.05 5.99
N ASN A 122 4.15 -14.52 6.16
CA ASN A 122 4.98 -14.94 5.04
C ASN A 122 4.30 -16.02 4.18
N PRO A 123 3.69 -17.07 4.78
CA PRO A 123 2.93 -18.05 3.97
C PRO A 123 1.80 -17.44 3.18
N GLU A 124 1.07 -16.49 3.76
CA GLU A 124 -0.04 -15.81 3.07
C GLU A 124 0.47 -14.99 1.88
N ILE A 125 1.56 -14.26 2.06
CA ILE A 125 2.18 -13.48 0.97
C ILE A 125 2.68 -14.41 -0.14
N ALA A 126 3.34 -15.51 0.24
CA ALA A 126 3.84 -16.49 -0.72
C ALA A 126 2.71 -17.05 -1.58
N LYS A 127 1.59 -17.37 -0.96
CA LYS A 127 0.41 -17.89 -1.67
C LYS A 127 -0.17 -16.86 -2.63
N LEU A 128 -0.33 -15.61 -2.16
CA LEU A 128 -0.91 -14.54 -2.98
C LEU A 128 -0.05 -14.21 -4.19
N LEU A 129 1.27 -14.20 -4.02
CA LEU A 129 2.19 -13.82 -5.08
C LEU A 129 2.68 -15.00 -5.93
N GLY A 130 2.33 -16.24 -5.54
CA GLY A 130 2.75 -17.42 -6.26
C GLY A 130 4.25 -17.69 -6.18
N ILE A 131 4.87 -17.40 -5.03
CA ILE A 131 6.31 -17.60 -4.79
C ILE A 131 6.51 -18.42 -3.52
N SER A 132 7.75 -18.87 -3.28
CA SER A 132 8.04 -19.66 -2.08
C SER A 132 8.13 -18.78 -0.82
N GLN A 133 7.87 -19.38 0.33
CA GLN A 133 8.02 -18.71 1.61
C GLN A 133 9.45 -18.27 1.87
N VAL A 134 10.42 -19.05 1.40
CA VAL A 134 11.84 -18.71 1.55
C VAL A 134 12.16 -17.43 0.81
N VAL A 135 11.64 -17.27 -0.41
CA VAL A 135 11.82 -16.03 -1.19
C VAL A 135 11.21 -14.84 -0.46
N VAL A 136 10.00 -15.01 0.10
CA VAL A 136 9.36 -13.95 0.88
C VAL A 136 10.22 -13.57 2.09
N ALA A 137 10.65 -14.57 2.86
CA ALA A 137 11.45 -14.33 4.08
C ALA A 137 12.76 -13.62 3.76
N VAL A 138 13.48 -14.06 2.74
CA VAL A 138 14.76 -13.47 2.33
C VAL A 138 14.56 -12.05 1.83
N THR A 139 13.55 -11.83 0.99
CA THR A 139 13.25 -10.51 0.44
C THR A 139 12.89 -9.52 1.53
N LEU A 140 12.03 -9.93 2.48
CA LEU A 140 11.63 -9.07 3.59
C LEU A 140 12.80 -8.75 4.51
N HIS A 141 13.66 -9.72 4.77
CA HIS A 141 14.84 -9.51 5.61
C HIS A 141 15.79 -8.48 4.98
N ARG A 142 16.10 -8.64 3.70
CA ARG A 142 16.94 -7.70 2.95
C ARG A 142 16.33 -6.31 2.89
N THR A 143 15.02 -6.24 2.66
CA THR A 143 14.29 -4.98 2.58
C THR A 143 14.35 -4.24 3.92
N ARG A 144 14.09 -4.95 5.01
CA ARG A 144 14.15 -4.37 6.36
C ARG A 144 15.52 -3.79 6.65
N ARG A 145 16.58 -4.50 6.32
CA ARG A 145 17.95 -4.02 6.52
C ARG A 145 18.25 -2.78 5.67
N LYS A 146 17.79 -2.78 4.41
CA LYS A 146 17.95 -1.63 3.52
C LYS A 146 17.23 -0.40 4.06
N LEU A 147 15.99 -0.57 4.52
CA LEU A 147 15.19 0.53 5.06
C LEU A 147 15.81 1.08 6.35
N GLN A 148 16.34 0.22 7.21
CA GLN A 148 17.02 0.64 8.43
C GLN A 148 18.23 1.53 8.12
N LYS A 149 18.98 1.22 7.07
CA LYS A 149 20.12 2.04 6.65
C LYS A 149 19.68 3.39 6.12
N GLU A 150 18.63 3.41 5.32
CA GLU A 150 18.14 4.66 4.70
C GLU A 150 17.46 5.59 5.71
N MET A 151 16.93 5.04 6.80
CA MET A 151 16.21 5.81 7.81
C MET A 151 17.09 6.31 8.96
N ARG A 152 18.37 6.09 8.89
CA ARG A 152 19.33 6.62 9.86
C ARG A 152 19.67 8.08 9.61
#